data_4f243af7e8b88f7b9cc9c8e2c129c5eb
#
_entry.id   4f243af7e8b88f7b9cc9c8e2c129c5eb
#
_cell.length_a   1.000
_cell.length_b   1.000
_cell.length_c   1.000
_cell.angle_alpha   90.00
_cell.angle_beta   90.00
_cell.angle_gamma   90.00
#
_symmetry.space_group_name_H-M   'P 1'
#
loop_
_entity.id
_entity.type
_entity.pdbx_description
1 polymer ?
#
loop_
_entity_poly.entity_id
_entity_poly.type
_entity_poly.pdbx_seq_one_letter_code
_entity_poly.pdbx_strand_id
1 'polypeptide(L)'
;MKAVILAGGEGKRLRPYTMSIAKPMVPILNKPILEYSINLLRSYGIKDILITTCYKSETIKDYFGDGERFNVNITYLEEKSPLGTAGGIFLARNRLREPFLVLSGDAFTNIPIDKVIEFHYEKNAVMTVVSKEVENPKEYGICHTDENRKLVDFIEKPEEWAGNEVNTGVYMLDPRLLDRYAHLGARDFGQDFIPQLLTNNEEVYVFKTSAYWRDIGNPEEYKCARDDLMRGQYSPPSLKNGFHHSKDFIEPFITRLQVACPNGKKPIVLAKLMETVPSSSSQKEIVFDHRDGGRTKIISDPKRGFIIYSKADRRNLARELARYYGKKIKIWQKV
;
A
#
# COMPACT_ATOMS: atom_id res chain seq x y z
N MET A 1 -4.16 21.00 0.88
CA MET A 1 -5.06 19.83 0.67
C MET A 1 -4.59 18.68 1.53
N LYS A 2 -5.51 17.98 2.17
CA LYS A 2 -5.24 16.77 3.01
C LYS A 2 -5.70 15.50 2.29
N ALA A 3 -5.20 14.36 2.77
CA ALA A 3 -5.72 13.06 2.38
C ALA A 3 -6.10 12.23 3.61
N VAL A 4 -7.09 11.36 3.47
CA VAL A 4 -7.47 10.34 4.45
C VAL A 4 -7.17 8.98 3.86
N ILE A 5 -6.41 8.14 4.56
CA ILE A 5 -6.19 6.75 4.18
C ILE A 5 -6.95 5.84 5.15
N LEU A 6 -7.82 5.00 4.60
CA LEU A 6 -8.65 4.08 5.37
C LEU A 6 -7.87 2.79 5.64
N ALA A 7 -7.36 2.63 6.86
CA ALA A 7 -6.46 1.53 7.22
C ALA A 7 -6.97 0.68 8.42
N GLY A 8 -8.25 0.76 8.78
CA GLY A 8 -8.84 0.06 9.93
C GLY A 8 -9.21 -1.41 9.70
N GLY A 9 -9.19 -1.90 8.47
CA GLY A 9 -9.68 -3.23 8.09
C GLY A 9 -8.84 -4.39 8.63
N GLU A 10 -9.49 -5.48 9.08
CA GLU A 10 -8.82 -6.69 9.61
C GLU A 10 -8.14 -7.54 8.52
N GLY A 11 -8.61 -7.47 7.27
CA GLY A 11 -8.03 -8.21 6.15
C GLY A 11 -8.16 -9.73 6.27
N LYS A 12 -9.30 -10.25 6.74
CA LYS A 12 -9.54 -11.70 6.97
C LYS A 12 -9.26 -12.57 5.73
N ARG A 13 -9.64 -12.09 4.54
CA ARG A 13 -9.45 -12.81 3.27
C ARG A 13 -7.98 -12.93 2.85
N LEU A 14 -7.09 -12.07 3.40
CA LEU A 14 -5.65 -12.06 3.10
C LEU A 14 -4.83 -12.89 4.11
N ARG A 15 -5.47 -13.63 5.03
CA ARG A 15 -4.76 -14.54 5.91
C ARG A 15 -4.04 -15.64 5.11
N PRO A 16 -2.82 -16.06 5.50
CA PRO A 16 -2.19 -15.85 6.81
C PRO A 16 -1.39 -14.54 6.95
N TYR A 17 -1.20 -13.74 5.90
CA TYR A 17 -0.36 -12.53 5.93
C TYR A 17 -0.79 -11.51 6.99
N THR A 18 -2.10 -11.42 7.27
CA THR A 18 -2.69 -10.45 8.21
C THR A 18 -2.89 -10.99 9.63
N MET A 19 -2.35 -12.17 9.96
CA MET A 19 -2.48 -12.71 11.31
C MET A 19 -1.71 -11.91 12.38
N SER A 20 -0.56 -11.34 12.00
CA SER A 20 0.34 -10.62 12.89
C SER A 20 0.46 -9.12 12.62
N ILE A 21 0.04 -8.66 11.44
CA ILE A 21 0.14 -7.25 11.01
C ILE A 21 -1.18 -6.76 10.42
N ALA A 22 -1.40 -5.44 10.41
CA ALA A 22 -2.53 -4.84 9.73
C ALA A 22 -2.46 -5.07 8.21
N LYS A 23 -3.60 -5.18 7.52
CA LYS A 23 -3.67 -5.42 6.06
C LYS A 23 -2.81 -4.43 5.25
N PRO A 24 -2.84 -3.11 5.50
CA PRO A 24 -2.00 -2.16 4.79
C PRO A 24 -0.49 -2.32 5.01
N MET A 25 -0.11 -3.10 6.05
CA MET A 25 1.29 -3.39 6.36
C MET A 25 1.84 -4.64 5.67
N VAL A 26 1.00 -5.38 4.94
CA VAL A 26 1.47 -6.52 4.14
C VAL A 26 2.47 -6.03 3.10
N PRO A 27 3.71 -6.57 3.06
CA PRO A 27 4.74 -6.02 2.18
C PRO A 27 4.61 -6.55 0.77
N ILE A 28 4.56 -5.66 -0.23
CA ILE A 28 4.83 -6.01 -1.63
C ILE A 28 6.31 -5.76 -1.88
N LEU A 29 7.04 -6.80 -2.27
CA LEU A 29 8.50 -6.84 -2.27
C LEU A 29 9.06 -6.49 -0.88
N ASN A 30 9.45 -5.24 -0.65
CA ASN A 30 10.10 -4.82 0.60
C ASN A 30 9.40 -3.65 1.29
N LYS A 31 8.22 -3.23 0.82
CA LYS A 31 7.49 -2.07 1.34
C LYS A 31 6.06 -2.42 1.67
N PRO A 32 5.52 -1.97 2.80
CA PRO A 32 4.10 -2.07 3.08
C PRO A 32 3.25 -1.49 1.94
N ILE A 33 2.07 -2.06 1.69
CA ILE A 33 1.11 -1.51 0.71
C ILE A 33 0.85 -0.02 1.00
N LEU A 34 0.67 0.34 2.26
CA LEU A 34 0.43 1.71 2.70
C LEU A 34 1.56 2.68 2.33
N GLU A 35 2.82 2.22 2.26
CA GLU A 35 3.93 3.08 1.85
C GLU A 35 3.82 3.52 0.38
N TYR A 36 3.25 2.66 -0.48
CA TYR A 36 3.00 3.03 -1.88
C TYR A 36 1.95 4.14 -1.98
N SER A 37 0.87 4.07 -1.18
CA SER A 37 -0.17 5.09 -1.13
C SER A 37 0.36 6.42 -0.58
N ILE A 38 1.19 6.40 0.48
CA ILE A 38 1.85 7.60 1.01
C ILE A 38 2.79 8.22 -0.02
N ASN A 39 3.58 7.41 -0.72
CA ASN A 39 4.49 7.87 -1.76
C ASN A 39 3.73 8.47 -2.96
N LEU A 40 2.59 7.87 -3.35
CA LEU A 40 1.70 8.41 -4.36
C LEU A 40 1.24 9.82 -3.97
N LEU A 41 0.63 9.99 -2.80
CA LEU A 41 0.14 11.29 -2.31
C LEU A 41 1.26 12.33 -2.24
N ARG A 42 2.41 11.95 -1.66
CA ARG A 42 3.57 12.83 -1.57
C ARG A 42 4.08 13.28 -2.94
N SER A 43 4.07 12.41 -3.96
CA SER A 43 4.53 12.76 -5.31
C SER A 43 3.69 13.86 -5.96
N TYR A 44 2.46 14.06 -5.50
CA TYR A 44 1.57 15.16 -5.88
C TYR A 44 1.55 16.31 -4.87
N GLY A 45 2.51 16.36 -3.92
CA GLY A 45 2.64 17.44 -2.95
C GLY A 45 1.66 17.36 -1.77
N ILE A 46 0.90 16.27 -1.65
CA ILE A 46 -0.04 16.05 -0.54
C ILE A 46 0.73 15.44 0.62
N LYS A 47 1.05 16.27 1.61
CA LYS A 47 1.89 15.89 2.75
C LYS A 47 1.11 15.65 4.04
N ASP A 48 -0.04 16.29 4.22
CA ASP A 48 -0.86 16.14 5.42
C ASP A 48 -1.81 14.96 5.25
N ILE A 49 -1.52 13.86 5.94
CA ILE A 49 -2.22 12.58 5.78
C ILE A 49 -2.84 12.18 7.11
N LEU A 50 -4.15 11.94 7.08
CA LEU A 50 -4.90 11.34 8.19
C LEU A 50 -5.02 9.84 7.91
N ILE A 51 -4.67 8.97 8.85
CA ILE A 51 -4.79 7.52 8.69
C ILE A 51 -5.77 6.99 9.74
N THR A 52 -6.90 6.43 9.27
CA THR A 52 -7.80 5.73 10.19
C THR A 52 -7.23 4.36 10.50
N THR A 53 -7.22 3.97 11.76
CA THR A 53 -6.64 2.70 12.21
C THR A 53 -7.57 2.02 13.21
N CYS A 54 -7.61 0.69 13.20
CA CYS A 54 -8.33 -0.13 14.17
C CYS A 54 -7.54 -1.40 14.49
N TYR A 55 -7.63 -2.40 13.63
CA TYR A 55 -6.94 -3.67 13.82
C TYR A 55 -5.43 -3.53 13.67
N LYS A 56 -4.67 -3.98 14.71
CA LYS A 56 -3.20 -3.96 14.71
C LYS A 56 -2.60 -2.57 14.43
N SER A 57 -3.24 -1.51 14.95
CA SER A 57 -2.85 -0.12 14.71
C SER A 57 -1.40 0.18 15.07
N GLU A 58 -0.86 -0.51 16.08
CA GLU A 58 0.54 -0.41 16.51
C GLU A 58 1.51 -0.74 15.38
N THR A 59 1.21 -1.72 14.53
CA THR A 59 2.11 -2.08 13.41
C THR A 59 2.26 -0.97 12.38
N ILE A 60 1.22 -0.14 12.22
CA ILE A 60 1.25 1.03 11.34
C ILE A 60 2.01 2.16 12.01
N LYS A 61 1.68 2.46 13.28
CA LYS A 61 2.28 3.56 14.05
C LYS A 61 3.79 3.35 14.25
N ASP A 62 4.21 2.12 14.57
CA ASP A 62 5.63 1.78 14.78
C ASP A 62 6.45 1.93 13.49
N TYR A 63 5.86 1.64 12.33
CA TYR A 63 6.55 1.73 11.06
C TYR A 63 6.63 3.16 10.52
N PHE A 64 5.53 3.91 10.56
CA PHE A 64 5.45 5.22 9.92
C PHE A 64 5.75 6.38 10.87
N GLY A 65 5.61 6.20 12.19
CA GLY A 65 5.77 7.27 13.18
C GLY A 65 4.85 8.45 12.89
N ASP A 66 5.38 9.65 12.95
CA ASP A 66 4.71 10.89 12.58
C ASP A 66 4.78 11.22 11.07
N GLY A 67 5.47 10.39 10.29
CA GLY A 67 5.65 10.55 8.86
C GLY A 67 6.89 11.33 8.42
N GLU A 68 7.69 11.89 9.34
CA GLU A 68 8.88 12.69 9.02
C GLU A 68 9.84 11.94 8.09
N ARG A 69 10.11 10.68 8.38
CA ARG A 69 10.98 9.81 7.57
C ARG A 69 10.50 9.66 6.12
N PHE A 70 9.20 9.86 5.87
CA PHE A 70 8.57 9.78 4.54
C PHE A 70 8.32 11.17 3.94
N ASN A 71 8.77 12.24 4.60
CA ASN A 71 8.57 13.63 4.20
C ASN A 71 7.06 13.98 4.05
N VAL A 72 6.26 13.52 5.00
CA VAL A 72 4.84 13.77 5.17
C VAL A 72 4.52 13.99 6.66
N ASN A 73 3.34 14.53 6.97
CA ASN A 73 2.82 14.67 8.33
C ASN A 73 1.68 13.67 8.52
N ILE A 74 1.82 12.68 9.38
CA ILE A 74 0.81 11.66 9.63
C ILE A 74 0.09 11.97 10.95
N THR A 75 -1.24 11.98 10.89
CA THR A 75 -2.09 12.00 12.08
C THR A 75 -2.94 10.73 12.08
N TYR A 76 -2.90 9.97 13.15
CA TYR A 76 -3.70 8.75 13.31
C TYR A 76 -5.06 9.07 13.92
N LEU A 77 -6.10 8.46 13.35
CA LEU A 77 -7.46 8.48 13.83
C LEU A 77 -7.84 7.06 14.25
N GLU A 78 -7.80 6.80 15.54
CA GLU A 78 -8.01 5.45 16.06
C GLU A 78 -9.49 5.16 16.26
N GLU A 79 -9.98 4.12 15.61
CA GLU A 79 -11.33 3.60 15.76
C GLU A 79 -11.35 2.65 16.95
N LYS A 80 -12.19 2.92 17.97
CA LYS A 80 -12.38 2.03 19.14
C LYS A 80 -13.01 0.69 18.73
N SER A 81 -13.79 0.68 17.68
CA SER A 81 -14.40 -0.48 17.03
C SER A 81 -14.52 -0.18 15.54
N PRO A 82 -14.57 -1.20 14.65
CA PRO A 82 -14.69 -0.96 13.22
C PRO A 82 -15.90 -0.10 12.86
N LEU A 83 -15.67 1.09 12.34
CA LEU A 83 -16.69 2.03 11.91
C LEU A 83 -17.11 1.84 10.44
N GLY A 84 -16.36 1.03 9.71
CA GLY A 84 -16.51 0.86 8.27
C GLY A 84 -15.80 1.95 7.46
N THR A 85 -15.85 1.83 6.14
CA THR A 85 -15.08 2.72 5.25
C THR A 85 -15.55 4.17 5.30
N ALA A 86 -16.86 4.42 5.30
CA ALA A 86 -17.42 5.77 5.43
C ALA A 86 -17.34 6.28 6.87
N GLY A 87 -17.59 5.42 7.88
CA GLY A 87 -17.52 5.82 9.29
C GLY A 87 -16.17 6.37 9.71
N GLY A 88 -15.07 5.81 9.15
CA GLY A 88 -13.71 6.28 9.41
C GLY A 88 -13.46 7.73 8.98
N ILE A 89 -14.06 8.20 7.88
CA ILE A 89 -13.87 9.59 7.45
C ILE A 89 -14.61 10.60 8.36
N PHE A 90 -15.72 10.21 8.98
CA PHE A 90 -16.44 11.10 9.91
C PHE A 90 -15.62 11.40 11.17
N LEU A 91 -14.67 10.55 11.57
CA LEU A 91 -13.70 10.87 12.62
C LEU A 91 -12.79 12.04 12.24
N ALA A 92 -12.51 12.20 10.94
CA ALA A 92 -11.64 13.25 10.43
C ALA A 92 -12.33 14.61 10.27
N ARG A 93 -13.67 14.70 10.34
CA ARG A 93 -14.48 15.87 9.98
C ARG A 93 -13.97 17.19 10.56
N ASN A 94 -13.61 17.20 11.84
CA ASN A 94 -13.13 18.41 12.52
C ASN A 94 -11.74 18.88 12.05
N ARG A 95 -11.03 18.07 11.27
CA ARG A 95 -9.68 18.32 10.74
C ARG A 95 -9.67 18.64 9.25
N LEU A 96 -10.83 18.50 8.58
CA LEU A 96 -11.02 18.70 7.15
C LEU A 96 -11.82 19.99 6.92
N ARG A 97 -11.23 20.98 6.23
CA ARG A 97 -11.84 22.30 6.01
C ARG A 97 -11.90 22.68 4.52
N GLU A 98 -11.30 21.87 3.67
CA GLU A 98 -11.23 22.04 2.22
C GLU A 98 -11.42 20.66 1.56
N PRO A 99 -11.74 20.58 0.26
CA PRO A 99 -11.84 19.32 -0.45
C PRO A 99 -10.59 18.46 -0.23
N PHE A 100 -10.81 17.18 0.01
CA PHE A 100 -9.78 16.25 0.44
C PHE A 100 -9.90 14.91 -0.30
N LEU A 101 -8.78 14.20 -0.39
CA LEU A 101 -8.73 12.87 -0.96
C LEU A 101 -8.99 11.79 0.08
N VAL A 102 -9.61 10.70 -0.36
CA VAL A 102 -9.74 9.46 0.41
C VAL A 102 -9.17 8.32 -0.42
N LEU A 103 -8.33 7.50 0.20
CA LEU A 103 -7.77 6.31 -0.41
C LEU A 103 -8.03 5.10 0.49
N SER A 104 -8.40 3.98 -0.11
CA SER A 104 -8.37 2.69 0.59
C SER A 104 -6.91 2.30 0.88
N GLY A 105 -6.62 1.90 2.12
CA GLY A 105 -5.25 1.58 2.57
C GLY A 105 -4.65 0.31 1.98
N ASP A 106 -5.44 -0.45 1.23
CA ASP A 106 -5.08 -1.67 0.52
C ASP A 106 -5.05 -1.50 -1.01
N ALA A 107 -5.36 -0.31 -1.51
CA ALA A 107 -5.28 0.02 -2.94
C ALA A 107 -3.81 0.20 -3.37
N PHE A 108 -3.37 -0.64 -4.29
CA PHE A 108 -2.07 -0.53 -4.93
C PHE A 108 -2.24 0.13 -6.30
N THR A 109 -1.84 1.40 -6.42
CA THR A 109 -2.23 2.22 -7.59
C THR A 109 -1.24 3.34 -7.91
N ASN A 110 -1.25 3.78 -9.18
CA ASN A 110 -0.58 4.99 -9.66
C ASN A 110 -1.55 5.98 -10.33
N ILE A 111 -2.80 6.02 -9.88
CA ILE A 111 -3.84 6.94 -10.36
C ILE A 111 -3.29 8.38 -10.40
N PRO A 112 -3.53 9.14 -11.51
CA PRO A 112 -3.07 10.52 -11.63
C PRO A 112 -3.93 11.45 -10.74
N ILE A 113 -3.47 11.67 -9.51
CA ILE A 113 -4.19 12.44 -8.49
C ILE A 113 -4.45 13.88 -8.92
N ASP A 114 -3.52 14.51 -9.64
CA ASP A 114 -3.69 15.83 -10.23
C ASP A 114 -4.94 15.90 -11.13
N LYS A 115 -5.16 14.87 -11.95
CA LYS A 115 -6.32 14.81 -12.86
C LYS A 115 -7.63 14.55 -12.12
N VAL A 116 -7.59 13.79 -11.03
CA VAL A 116 -8.77 13.62 -10.16
C VAL A 116 -9.16 14.94 -9.53
N ILE A 117 -8.18 15.71 -9.05
CA ILE A 117 -8.39 17.03 -8.45
C ILE A 117 -8.95 18.02 -9.48
N GLU A 118 -8.32 18.13 -10.68
CA GLU A 118 -8.79 18.97 -11.77
C GLU A 118 -10.25 18.66 -12.13
N PHE A 119 -10.57 17.38 -12.35
CA PHE A 119 -11.91 16.93 -12.70
C PHE A 119 -12.94 17.27 -11.62
N HIS A 120 -12.61 17.10 -10.34
CA HIS A 120 -13.50 17.42 -9.22
C HIS A 120 -13.92 18.91 -9.24
N TYR A 121 -12.95 19.79 -9.45
CA TYR A 121 -13.24 21.23 -9.52
C TYR A 121 -13.95 21.62 -10.83
N GLU A 122 -13.59 21.03 -11.96
CA GLU A 122 -14.27 21.29 -13.25
C GLU A 122 -15.76 20.92 -13.19
N LYS A 123 -16.08 19.79 -12.54
CA LYS A 123 -17.47 19.35 -12.37
C LYS A 123 -18.20 20.05 -11.24
N ASN A 124 -17.52 20.89 -10.46
CA ASN A 124 -18.07 21.46 -9.23
C ASN A 124 -18.70 20.36 -8.33
N ALA A 125 -18.04 19.21 -8.29
CA ALA A 125 -18.53 18.02 -7.62
C ALA A 125 -18.50 18.17 -6.09
N VAL A 126 -19.47 17.58 -5.40
CA VAL A 126 -19.36 17.38 -3.94
C VAL A 126 -18.63 16.08 -3.61
N MET A 127 -18.68 15.11 -4.53
CA MET A 127 -17.89 13.88 -4.47
C MET A 127 -17.47 13.47 -5.87
N THR A 128 -16.21 13.07 -6.02
CA THR A 128 -15.70 12.38 -7.19
C THR A 128 -15.31 10.97 -6.80
N VAL A 129 -15.90 9.98 -7.47
CA VAL A 129 -15.53 8.57 -7.38
C VAL A 129 -14.53 8.28 -8.48
N VAL A 130 -13.40 7.68 -8.17
CA VAL A 130 -12.48 7.21 -9.19
C VAL A 130 -12.87 5.80 -9.59
N SER A 131 -13.08 5.57 -10.88
CA SER A 131 -13.47 4.27 -11.44
C SER A 131 -12.44 3.72 -12.42
N LYS A 132 -12.51 2.40 -12.61
CA LYS A 132 -11.71 1.67 -13.59
C LYS A 132 -12.51 0.53 -14.20
N GLU A 133 -12.30 0.23 -15.48
CA GLU A 133 -12.83 -0.99 -16.08
C GLU A 133 -11.98 -2.19 -15.69
N VAL A 134 -12.65 -3.29 -15.31
CA VAL A 134 -12.04 -4.57 -14.95
C VAL A 134 -12.78 -5.75 -15.62
N GLU A 135 -12.07 -6.85 -15.80
CA GLU A 135 -12.67 -8.06 -16.39
C GLU A 135 -13.61 -8.79 -15.43
N ASN A 136 -13.28 -8.79 -14.14
CA ASN A 136 -14.03 -9.48 -13.09
C ASN A 136 -14.59 -8.49 -12.05
N PRO A 137 -15.76 -7.86 -12.30
CA PRO A 137 -16.28 -6.76 -11.49
C PRO A 137 -17.04 -7.18 -10.22
N LYS A 138 -17.40 -8.47 -10.04
CA LYS A 138 -18.33 -8.95 -8.99
C LYS A 138 -17.95 -8.60 -7.54
N GLU A 139 -16.68 -8.41 -7.27
CA GLU A 139 -16.18 -8.08 -5.91
C GLU A 139 -16.24 -6.59 -5.59
N TYR A 140 -16.71 -5.74 -6.51
CA TYR A 140 -16.65 -4.28 -6.43
C TYR A 140 -18.00 -3.63 -6.62
N GLY A 141 -18.10 -2.36 -6.23
CA GLY A 141 -19.24 -1.51 -6.57
C GLY A 141 -19.15 -1.06 -8.03
N ILE A 142 -20.25 -1.15 -8.76
CA ILE A 142 -20.38 -0.76 -10.17
C ILE A 142 -20.91 0.65 -10.25
N CYS A 143 -20.26 1.48 -11.07
CA CYS A 143 -20.64 2.86 -11.31
C CYS A 143 -21.38 2.98 -12.66
N HIS A 144 -22.61 3.47 -12.67
CA HIS A 144 -23.34 3.86 -13.88
C HIS A 144 -23.37 5.37 -13.99
N THR A 145 -22.98 5.92 -15.13
CA THR A 145 -22.90 7.36 -15.34
C THR A 145 -23.69 7.81 -16.56
N ASP A 146 -24.13 9.06 -16.53
CA ASP A 146 -24.63 9.74 -17.73
C ASP A 146 -23.47 10.17 -18.66
N GLU A 147 -23.81 10.85 -19.76
CA GLU A 147 -22.85 11.37 -20.75
C GLU A 147 -21.87 12.42 -20.15
N ASN A 148 -22.28 13.11 -19.10
CA ASN A 148 -21.47 14.10 -18.39
C ASN A 148 -20.61 13.51 -17.29
N ARG A 149 -20.62 12.16 -17.13
CA ARG A 149 -19.93 11.45 -16.07
C ARG A 149 -20.55 11.68 -14.69
N LYS A 150 -21.78 12.18 -14.58
CA LYS A 150 -22.51 12.20 -13.31
C LYS A 150 -22.92 10.77 -12.95
N LEU A 151 -22.71 10.38 -11.69
CA LEU A 151 -23.11 9.09 -11.18
C LEU A 151 -24.64 9.05 -11.07
N VAL A 152 -25.29 8.16 -11.82
CA VAL A 152 -26.76 8.00 -11.85
C VAL A 152 -27.24 6.79 -11.11
N ASP A 153 -26.39 5.75 -10.99
CA ASP A 153 -26.69 4.54 -10.24
C ASP A 153 -25.40 3.91 -9.72
N PHE A 154 -25.49 3.21 -8.59
CA PHE A 154 -24.39 2.52 -7.97
C PHE A 154 -24.84 1.20 -7.34
N ILE A 155 -24.24 0.10 -7.77
CA ILE A 155 -24.60 -1.25 -7.33
C ILE A 155 -23.40 -1.91 -6.64
N GLU A 156 -23.46 -2.04 -5.32
CA GLU A 156 -22.39 -2.66 -4.54
C GLU A 156 -22.42 -4.17 -4.68
N LYS A 157 -21.35 -4.77 -5.22
CA LYS A 157 -21.13 -6.22 -5.36
C LYS A 157 -22.33 -6.97 -5.93
N PRO A 158 -22.73 -6.69 -7.16
CA PRO A 158 -23.90 -7.29 -7.76
C PRO A 158 -23.77 -8.82 -7.90
N GLU A 159 -24.86 -9.53 -7.68
CA GLU A 159 -24.92 -10.99 -7.90
C GLU A 159 -24.90 -11.31 -9.41
N GLU A 160 -25.59 -10.50 -10.19
CA GLU A 160 -25.64 -10.61 -11.66
C GLU A 160 -24.73 -9.59 -12.34
N TRP A 161 -24.53 -9.74 -13.63
CA TRP A 161 -23.75 -8.78 -14.42
C TRP A 161 -24.42 -7.40 -14.44
N ALA A 162 -23.74 -6.39 -13.92
CA ALA A 162 -24.23 -5.01 -13.88
C ALA A 162 -23.27 -4.01 -14.55
N GLY A 163 -22.24 -4.48 -15.25
CA GLY A 163 -21.22 -3.63 -15.87
C GLY A 163 -19.83 -3.96 -15.41
N ASN A 164 -18.83 -3.27 -15.94
CA ASN A 164 -17.40 -3.51 -15.66
C ASN A 164 -16.64 -2.28 -15.15
N GLU A 165 -17.29 -1.11 -15.05
CA GLU A 165 -16.70 0.11 -14.50
C GLU A 165 -16.87 0.12 -12.98
N VAL A 166 -15.78 -0.18 -12.26
CA VAL A 166 -15.80 -0.40 -10.82
C VAL A 166 -15.27 0.77 -10.02
N ASN A 167 -15.79 0.93 -8.82
CA ASN A 167 -15.26 1.82 -7.80
C ASN A 167 -13.90 1.35 -7.31
N THR A 168 -12.90 2.21 -7.37
CA THR A 168 -11.51 1.88 -6.98
C THR A 168 -11.20 2.09 -5.49
N GLY A 169 -12.15 2.65 -4.72
CA GLY A 169 -11.89 3.05 -3.33
C GLY A 169 -11.02 4.31 -3.21
N VAL A 170 -10.92 5.08 -4.31
CA VAL A 170 -10.27 6.40 -4.32
C VAL A 170 -11.35 7.45 -4.59
N TYR A 171 -11.39 8.46 -3.73
CA TYR A 171 -12.42 9.51 -3.81
C TYR A 171 -11.83 10.88 -3.57
N MET A 172 -12.51 11.90 -4.08
CA MET A 172 -12.35 13.27 -3.62
C MET A 172 -13.68 13.81 -3.10
N LEU A 173 -13.67 14.40 -1.92
CA LEU A 173 -14.89 14.84 -1.21
C LEU A 173 -14.79 16.28 -0.77
N ASP A 174 -15.93 16.97 -0.84
CA ASP A 174 -16.14 18.26 -0.16
C ASP A 174 -16.45 18.01 1.34
N PRO A 175 -15.77 18.68 2.28
CA PRO A 175 -15.98 18.45 3.72
C PRO A 175 -17.41 18.77 4.18
N ARG A 176 -18.16 19.59 3.45
CA ARG A 176 -19.58 19.87 3.76
C ARG A 176 -20.44 18.62 3.78
N LEU A 177 -20.07 17.59 3.03
CA LEU A 177 -20.75 16.29 3.09
C LEU A 177 -20.65 15.66 4.48
N LEU A 178 -19.49 15.81 5.13
CA LEU A 178 -19.29 15.21 6.46
C LEU A 178 -20.19 15.83 7.52
N ASP A 179 -20.45 17.13 7.45
CA ASP A 179 -21.35 17.80 8.37
C ASP A 179 -22.82 17.47 8.05
N ARG A 180 -23.18 17.46 6.76
CA ARG A 180 -24.55 17.17 6.31
C ARG A 180 -24.99 15.74 6.61
N TYR A 181 -24.09 14.75 6.45
CA TYR A 181 -24.42 13.34 6.53
C TYR A 181 -23.94 12.63 7.80
N ALA A 182 -23.29 13.35 8.74
CA ALA A 182 -22.80 12.76 9.99
C ALA A 182 -23.88 12.07 10.83
N HIS A 183 -25.11 12.58 10.78
CA HIS A 183 -26.24 12.06 11.56
C HIS A 183 -26.84 10.76 11.02
N LEU A 184 -26.53 10.38 9.77
CA LEU A 184 -27.09 9.19 9.12
C LEU A 184 -26.38 7.90 9.52
N GLY A 185 -25.22 8.00 10.19
CA GLY A 185 -24.49 6.83 10.68
C GLY A 185 -24.00 5.90 9.57
N ALA A 186 -23.75 6.45 8.35
CA ALA A 186 -23.23 5.69 7.23
C ALA A 186 -21.93 4.98 7.62
N ARG A 187 -21.86 3.66 7.37
CA ARG A 187 -20.71 2.84 7.69
C ARG A 187 -19.86 2.53 6.49
N ASP A 188 -20.47 2.31 5.33
CA ASP A 188 -19.76 1.90 4.12
C ASP A 188 -20.00 2.87 2.97
N PHE A 189 -18.96 3.12 2.16
CA PHE A 189 -19.10 4.01 1.00
C PHE A 189 -20.09 3.45 0.00
N GLY A 190 -19.97 2.16 -0.35
CA GLY A 190 -20.77 1.54 -1.38
C GLY A 190 -22.18 1.17 -0.92
N GLN A 191 -22.31 0.63 0.30
CA GLN A 191 -23.62 0.17 0.79
C GLN A 191 -24.48 1.31 1.34
N ASP A 192 -23.87 2.34 1.92
CA ASP A 192 -24.62 3.37 2.65
C ASP A 192 -24.44 4.76 2.03
N PHE A 193 -23.20 5.24 1.94
CA PHE A 193 -22.92 6.67 1.73
C PHE A 193 -23.23 7.09 0.29
N ILE A 194 -22.71 6.40 -0.72
CA ILE A 194 -22.97 6.73 -2.13
C ILE A 194 -24.46 6.64 -2.46
N PRO A 195 -25.20 5.56 -2.10
CA PRO A 195 -26.65 5.51 -2.30
C PRO A 195 -27.42 6.66 -1.67
N GLN A 196 -27.03 7.09 -0.45
CA GLN A 196 -27.66 8.25 0.20
C GLN A 196 -27.40 9.55 -0.56
N LEU A 197 -26.19 9.75 -1.09
CA LEU A 197 -25.88 10.92 -1.91
C LEU A 197 -26.72 10.96 -3.18
N LEU A 198 -26.88 9.81 -3.86
CA LEU A 198 -27.72 9.69 -5.06
C LEU A 198 -29.20 9.96 -4.76
N THR A 199 -29.73 9.39 -3.67
CA THR A 199 -31.12 9.63 -3.24
C THR A 199 -31.39 11.12 -3.00
N ASN A 200 -30.39 11.85 -2.50
CA ASN A 200 -30.49 13.30 -2.26
C ASN A 200 -30.09 14.18 -3.47
N ASN A 201 -29.91 13.57 -4.65
CA ASN A 201 -29.50 14.27 -5.89
C ASN A 201 -28.22 15.11 -5.73
N GLU A 202 -27.26 14.65 -4.93
CA GLU A 202 -25.98 15.35 -4.78
C GLU A 202 -25.16 15.27 -6.07
N GLU A 203 -24.27 16.25 -6.26
CA GLU A 203 -23.39 16.35 -7.44
C GLU A 203 -22.21 15.36 -7.31
N VAL A 204 -22.49 14.08 -7.53
CA VAL A 204 -21.50 12.98 -7.52
C VAL A 204 -21.09 12.68 -8.95
N TYR A 205 -19.79 12.73 -9.24
CA TYR A 205 -19.22 12.46 -10.56
C TYR A 205 -18.20 11.34 -10.53
N VAL A 206 -17.95 10.71 -11.67
CA VAL A 206 -17.07 9.58 -11.79
C VAL A 206 -15.89 9.89 -12.72
N PHE A 207 -14.69 9.92 -12.16
CA PHE A 207 -13.45 10.05 -12.91
C PHE A 207 -12.97 8.65 -13.34
N LYS A 208 -13.11 8.33 -14.63
CA LYS A 208 -12.65 7.06 -15.20
C LYS A 208 -11.15 7.10 -15.46
N THR A 209 -10.40 6.09 -15.01
CA THR A 209 -8.97 5.99 -15.23
C THR A 209 -8.58 4.69 -15.92
N SER A 210 -7.53 4.75 -16.75
CA SER A 210 -6.80 3.58 -17.28
C SER A 210 -5.53 3.25 -16.48
N ALA A 211 -5.22 4.04 -15.44
CA ALA A 211 -4.03 3.85 -14.62
C ALA A 211 -4.00 2.48 -13.95
N TYR A 212 -2.81 2.06 -13.52
CA TYR A 212 -2.70 0.83 -12.75
C TYR A 212 -3.45 0.97 -11.41
N TRP A 213 -4.27 -0.02 -11.11
CA TRP A 213 -4.99 -0.15 -9.85
C TRP A 213 -5.27 -1.61 -9.56
N ARG A 214 -5.08 -2.02 -8.32
CA ARG A 214 -5.40 -3.34 -7.81
C ARG A 214 -5.79 -3.25 -6.33
N ASP A 215 -6.93 -3.82 -5.98
CA ASP A 215 -7.32 -4.06 -4.59
C ASP A 215 -6.65 -5.35 -4.09
N ILE A 216 -5.80 -5.23 -3.08
CA ILE A 216 -5.12 -6.39 -2.51
C ILE A 216 -6.00 -7.01 -1.42
N GLY A 217 -7.11 -7.60 -1.84
CA GLY A 217 -8.12 -8.18 -0.98
C GLY A 217 -7.86 -9.62 -0.50
N ASN A 218 -7.10 -10.38 -1.27
CA ASN A 218 -6.85 -11.82 -1.06
C ASN A 218 -5.44 -12.22 -1.52
N PRO A 219 -4.97 -13.46 -1.23
CA PRO A 219 -3.63 -13.93 -1.59
C PRO A 219 -3.35 -13.97 -3.10
N GLU A 220 -4.36 -14.14 -3.93
CA GLU A 220 -4.23 -14.17 -5.38
C GLU A 220 -3.94 -12.77 -5.93
N GLU A 221 -4.73 -11.77 -5.52
CA GLU A 221 -4.51 -10.38 -5.85
C GLU A 221 -3.15 -9.87 -5.33
N TYR A 222 -2.73 -10.30 -4.14
CA TYR A 222 -1.40 -10.02 -3.61
C TYR A 222 -0.29 -10.58 -4.52
N LYS A 223 -0.43 -11.82 -4.98
CA LYS A 223 0.54 -12.44 -5.89
C LYS A 223 0.59 -11.71 -7.22
N CYS A 224 -0.56 -11.37 -7.79
CA CYS A 224 -0.65 -10.59 -9.02
C CYS A 224 0.01 -9.21 -8.87
N ALA A 225 -0.29 -8.45 -7.80
CA ALA A 225 0.33 -7.15 -7.55
C ALA A 225 1.86 -7.23 -7.46
N ARG A 226 2.39 -8.27 -6.80
CA ARG A 226 3.83 -8.52 -6.71
C ARG A 226 4.45 -8.82 -8.08
N ASP A 227 3.80 -9.69 -8.86
CA ASP A 227 4.28 -10.09 -10.18
C ASP A 227 4.20 -8.92 -11.18
N ASP A 228 3.15 -8.08 -11.11
CA ASP A 228 3.00 -6.86 -11.89
C ASP A 228 4.13 -5.86 -11.59
N LEU A 229 4.45 -5.68 -10.31
CA LEU A 229 5.57 -4.81 -9.91
C LEU A 229 6.91 -5.36 -10.42
N MET A 230 7.12 -6.68 -10.36
CA MET A 230 8.35 -7.32 -10.87
C MET A 230 8.48 -7.23 -12.40
N ARG A 231 7.36 -7.21 -13.13
CA ARG A 231 7.31 -7.05 -14.59
C ARG A 231 7.35 -5.60 -15.05
N GLY A 232 7.34 -4.64 -14.12
CA GLY A 232 7.32 -3.21 -14.43
C GLY A 232 5.97 -2.69 -14.94
N GLN A 233 4.88 -3.42 -14.73
CA GLN A 233 3.52 -2.98 -15.08
C GLN A 233 3.03 -1.87 -14.13
N TYR A 234 3.53 -1.84 -12.90
CA TYR A 234 3.36 -0.72 -12.00
C TYR A 234 4.58 0.19 -12.10
N SER A 235 4.34 1.44 -12.45
CA SER A 235 5.34 2.50 -12.38
C SER A 235 4.96 3.46 -11.28
N PRO A 236 5.81 3.63 -10.24
CA PRO A 236 5.55 4.65 -9.23
C PRO A 236 5.49 6.01 -9.91
N PRO A 237 4.61 6.93 -9.46
CA PRO A 237 4.53 8.25 -10.05
C PRO A 237 5.89 8.95 -9.94
N SER A 238 6.40 9.45 -11.06
CA SER A 238 7.56 10.34 -11.06
C SER A 238 7.16 11.64 -10.37
N LEU A 239 8.04 12.15 -9.50
CA LEU A 239 7.83 13.47 -8.87
C LEU A 239 7.65 14.51 -9.98
N LYS A 240 6.40 14.98 -10.17
CA LYS A 240 6.09 16.03 -11.14
C LYS A 240 6.56 17.35 -10.58
N ASN A 241 7.52 17.96 -11.29
CA ASN A 241 7.94 19.36 -11.28
C ASN A 241 8.25 20.03 -9.92
N GLY A 242 9.53 20.27 -9.71
CA GLY A 242 10.04 21.29 -8.77
C GLY A 242 10.64 20.77 -7.48
N PHE A 243 10.53 19.50 -7.18
CA PHE A 243 11.37 18.92 -6.14
C PHE A 243 12.65 18.40 -6.78
N HIS A 244 13.73 19.15 -6.60
CA HIS A 244 15.06 18.58 -6.73
C HIS A 244 15.04 17.22 -6.03
N HIS A 245 15.56 16.20 -6.70
CA HIS A 245 15.96 14.99 -6.03
C HIS A 245 16.77 15.41 -4.81
N SER A 246 16.14 15.48 -3.63
CA SER A 246 16.91 15.32 -2.44
C SER A 246 17.52 13.92 -2.60
N LYS A 247 18.84 13.85 -2.50
CA LYS A 247 19.63 12.62 -2.62
C LYS A 247 19.23 11.51 -1.63
N ASP A 248 18.14 11.69 -0.91
CA ASP A 248 17.67 10.91 0.23
C ASP A 248 16.60 9.86 -0.07
N PHE A 249 16.12 9.76 -1.33
CA PHE A 249 15.31 8.62 -1.77
C PHE A 249 16.20 7.58 -2.45
N ILE A 250 17.03 6.98 -1.64
CA ILE A 250 17.79 5.81 -2.04
C ILE A 250 16.81 4.63 -1.96
N GLU A 251 16.34 4.15 -3.13
CA GLU A 251 15.88 2.76 -3.18
C GLU A 251 16.99 1.93 -2.53
N PRO A 252 16.68 1.15 -1.50
CA PRO A 252 17.74 0.42 -0.83
C PRO A 252 18.40 -0.48 -1.85
N PHE A 253 19.70 -0.31 -2.04
CA PHE A 253 20.47 -1.08 -2.99
C PHE A 253 20.43 -2.54 -2.60
N ILE A 254 19.88 -3.39 -3.47
CA ILE A 254 19.87 -4.83 -3.28
C ILE A 254 21.01 -5.42 -4.10
N THR A 255 21.92 -6.09 -3.41
CA THR A 255 22.98 -6.87 -4.05
C THR A 255 22.67 -8.35 -3.85
N ARG A 256 22.61 -9.10 -4.95
CA ARG A 256 22.49 -10.55 -4.95
C ARG A 256 23.86 -11.17 -5.25
N LEU A 257 24.31 -12.08 -4.40
CA LEU A 257 25.52 -12.87 -4.61
C LEU A 257 25.18 -14.36 -4.46
N GLN A 258 25.58 -15.16 -5.43
CA GLN A 258 25.47 -16.62 -5.35
C GLN A 258 26.80 -17.22 -4.97
N VAL A 259 26.80 -18.09 -3.98
CA VAL A 259 28.00 -18.84 -3.53
C VAL A 259 27.71 -20.32 -3.67
N ALA A 260 28.39 -20.97 -4.60
CA ALA A 260 28.30 -22.41 -4.75
C ALA A 260 28.77 -23.10 -3.47
N CYS A 261 28.05 -24.12 -3.02
CA CYS A 261 28.41 -24.92 -1.84
C CYS A 261 28.09 -26.39 -2.10
N PRO A 262 29.06 -27.28 -2.01
CA PRO A 262 28.84 -28.72 -2.10
C PRO A 262 27.80 -29.19 -1.07
N ASN A 263 26.91 -30.10 -1.47
CA ASN A 263 25.81 -30.56 -0.60
C ASN A 263 26.27 -31.08 0.74
N GLY A 264 27.40 -31.82 0.79
CA GLY A 264 27.95 -32.35 2.04
C GLY A 264 28.48 -31.29 3.01
N LYS A 265 28.76 -30.06 2.56
CA LYS A 265 29.27 -28.95 3.40
C LYS A 265 28.18 -27.97 3.84
N LYS A 266 26.98 -28.04 3.25
CA LYS A 266 25.87 -27.14 3.59
C LYS A 266 25.47 -27.16 5.07
N PRO A 267 25.32 -28.33 5.73
CA PRO A 267 24.96 -28.37 7.14
C PRO A 267 25.97 -27.65 8.05
N ILE A 268 27.26 -27.80 7.77
CA ILE A 268 28.34 -27.15 8.54
C ILE A 268 28.27 -25.62 8.39
N VAL A 269 28.07 -25.14 7.17
CA VAL A 269 27.95 -23.71 6.89
C VAL A 269 26.70 -23.14 7.55
N LEU A 270 25.57 -23.85 7.48
CA LEU A 270 24.33 -23.44 8.15
C LEU A 270 24.47 -23.36 9.66
N ALA A 271 25.09 -24.37 10.30
CA ALA A 271 25.34 -24.35 11.74
C ALA A 271 26.17 -23.12 12.14
N LYS A 272 27.27 -22.85 11.45
CA LYS A 272 28.11 -21.67 11.71
C LYS A 272 27.41 -20.32 11.43
N LEU A 273 26.51 -20.27 10.46
CA LEU A 273 25.67 -19.10 10.23
C LEU A 273 24.69 -18.90 11.39
N MET A 274 24.06 -19.97 11.88
CA MET A 274 23.10 -19.91 13.00
C MET A 274 23.73 -19.56 14.33
N GLU A 275 25.00 -19.94 14.59
CA GLU A 275 25.78 -19.52 15.77
C GLU A 275 26.01 -17.99 15.84
N THR A 276 25.89 -17.29 14.71
CA THR A 276 26.15 -15.84 14.62
C THR A 276 24.91 -14.98 14.69
N VAL A 277 23.70 -15.56 14.86
CA VAL A 277 22.41 -14.86 14.76
C VAL A 277 21.59 -14.97 16.04
N PRO A 278 20.96 -13.87 16.54
CA PRO A 278 19.91 -13.96 17.55
C PRO A 278 18.62 -14.55 16.97
N SER A 279 18.17 -15.64 17.49
CA SER A 279 16.85 -16.28 17.66
C SER A 279 15.69 -16.23 16.64
N SER A 280 15.82 -15.78 15.38
CA SER A 280 14.66 -15.72 14.45
C SER A 280 14.85 -16.42 13.09
N SER A 281 15.80 -17.34 12.97
CA SER A 281 16.18 -17.94 11.69
C SER A 281 15.66 -19.38 11.53
N SER A 282 15.14 -19.72 10.34
CA SER A 282 14.80 -21.08 9.95
C SER A 282 15.98 -21.76 9.25
N GLN A 283 16.01 -23.11 9.20
CA GLN A 283 17.06 -23.87 8.51
C GLN A 283 17.23 -23.55 7.01
N LYS A 284 16.24 -22.88 6.40
CA LYS A 284 16.26 -22.51 4.98
C LYS A 284 16.63 -21.07 4.71
N GLU A 285 16.47 -20.19 5.72
CA GLU A 285 16.62 -18.75 5.56
C GLU A 285 17.16 -18.13 6.84
N ILE A 286 18.25 -17.35 6.72
CA ILE A 286 18.90 -16.67 7.82
C ILE A 286 18.95 -15.18 7.51
N VAL A 287 18.50 -14.35 8.44
CA VAL A 287 18.42 -12.89 8.28
C VAL A 287 19.31 -12.21 9.33
N PHE A 288 20.11 -11.26 8.88
CA PHE A 288 20.96 -10.42 9.71
C PHE A 288 20.52 -8.96 9.55
N ASP A 289 20.21 -8.30 10.66
CA ASP A 289 20.04 -6.86 10.71
C ASP A 289 21.34 -6.23 11.21
N HIS A 290 21.86 -5.23 10.49
CA HIS A 290 23.13 -4.58 10.76
C HIS A 290 22.92 -3.21 11.42
N ARG A 291 23.78 -2.84 12.38
CA ARG A 291 23.68 -1.57 13.12
C ARG A 291 23.80 -0.31 12.25
N ASP A 292 24.34 -0.46 11.05
CA ASP A 292 24.53 0.61 10.06
C ASP A 292 23.38 0.76 9.06
N GLY A 293 22.20 0.13 9.36
CA GLY A 293 20.98 0.20 8.55
C GLY A 293 20.90 -0.82 7.41
N GLY A 294 21.89 -1.72 7.30
CA GLY A 294 21.86 -2.79 6.30
C GLY A 294 21.12 -4.04 6.80
N ARG A 295 20.57 -4.81 5.88
CA ARG A 295 19.99 -6.15 6.14
C ARG A 295 20.53 -7.16 5.15
N THR A 296 20.93 -8.34 5.63
CA THR A 296 21.39 -9.44 4.78
C THR A 296 20.55 -10.68 5.02
N LYS A 297 20.05 -11.26 3.94
CA LYS A 297 19.31 -12.51 3.91
C LYS A 297 20.12 -13.56 3.18
N ILE A 298 20.31 -14.72 3.79
CA ILE A 298 21.01 -15.86 3.22
C ILE A 298 20.03 -17.03 3.07
N ILE A 299 19.84 -17.50 1.86
CA ILE A 299 18.94 -18.60 1.54
C ILE A 299 19.77 -19.81 1.13
N SER A 300 19.50 -20.97 1.72
CA SER A 300 20.06 -22.25 1.28
C SER A 300 19.25 -22.79 0.09
N ASP A 301 19.90 -22.83 -1.09
CA ASP A 301 19.31 -23.38 -2.31
C ASP A 301 19.86 -24.81 -2.54
N PRO A 302 18.99 -25.83 -2.71
CA PRO A 302 19.42 -27.22 -2.89
C PRO A 302 20.36 -27.44 -4.07
N LYS A 303 20.19 -26.70 -5.18
CA LYS A 303 20.95 -26.88 -6.42
C LYS A 303 22.09 -25.88 -6.58
N ARG A 304 21.97 -24.67 -5.97
CA ARG A 304 22.84 -23.52 -6.25
C ARG A 304 23.77 -23.11 -5.12
N GLY A 305 23.67 -23.77 -3.94
CA GLY A 305 24.46 -23.43 -2.75
C GLY A 305 23.76 -22.41 -1.87
N PHE A 306 24.37 -21.25 -1.69
CA PHE A 306 23.79 -20.15 -0.91
C PHE A 306 23.54 -18.93 -1.80
N ILE A 307 22.38 -18.31 -1.63
CA ILE A 307 22.04 -17.06 -2.28
C ILE A 307 21.99 -15.99 -1.18
N ILE A 308 22.79 -14.95 -1.31
CA ILE A 308 22.92 -13.86 -0.36
C ILE A 308 22.25 -12.63 -0.99
N TYR A 309 21.26 -12.09 -0.31
CA TYR A 309 20.66 -10.81 -0.64
C TYR A 309 21.07 -9.81 0.44
N SER A 310 21.78 -8.75 0.07
CA SER A 310 22.10 -7.66 0.99
C SER A 310 21.44 -6.39 0.52
N LYS A 311 20.70 -5.76 1.43
CA LYS A 311 19.99 -4.51 1.25
C LYS A 311 20.61 -3.46 2.17
N ALA A 312 20.88 -2.27 1.65
CA ALA A 312 21.33 -1.13 2.44
C ALA A 312 21.03 0.19 1.74
N ASP A 313 20.96 1.28 2.48
CA ASP A 313 20.69 2.61 1.95
C ASP A 313 21.82 3.15 1.08
N ARG A 314 23.02 2.58 1.20
CA ARG A 314 24.18 2.89 0.37
C ARG A 314 24.60 1.70 -0.47
N ARG A 315 24.76 1.92 -1.78
CA ARG A 315 25.11 0.88 -2.75
C ARG A 315 26.39 0.10 -2.40
N ASN A 316 27.40 0.82 -1.89
CA ASN A 316 28.65 0.19 -1.48
C ASN A 316 28.45 -0.71 -0.26
N LEU A 317 27.65 -0.29 0.72
CA LEU A 317 27.36 -1.07 1.92
C LEU A 317 26.63 -2.38 1.55
N ALA A 318 25.63 -2.34 0.67
CA ALA A 318 24.93 -3.56 0.21
C ALA A 318 25.92 -4.55 -0.45
N ARG A 319 26.86 -4.06 -1.26
CA ARG A 319 27.91 -4.86 -1.91
C ARG A 319 28.91 -5.42 -0.90
N GLU A 320 29.33 -4.61 0.07
CA GLU A 320 30.26 -5.03 1.11
C GLU A 320 29.69 -6.12 1.99
N LEU A 321 28.43 -5.97 2.43
CA LEU A 321 27.71 -6.99 3.21
C LEU A 321 27.58 -8.30 2.43
N ALA A 322 27.17 -8.26 1.15
CA ALA A 322 27.09 -9.46 0.34
C ALA A 322 28.46 -10.16 0.18
N ARG A 323 29.54 -9.38 -0.05
CA ARG A 323 30.90 -9.91 -0.17
C ARG A 323 31.42 -10.48 1.15
N TYR A 324 31.13 -9.83 2.26
CA TYR A 324 31.52 -10.29 3.60
C TYR A 324 30.96 -11.69 3.89
N TYR A 325 29.65 -11.88 3.74
CA TYR A 325 29.05 -13.20 3.96
C TYR A 325 29.46 -14.22 2.90
N GLY A 326 29.66 -13.80 1.67
CA GLY A 326 30.20 -14.67 0.62
C GLY A 326 31.59 -15.20 0.94
N LYS A 327 32.49 -14.37 1.49
CA LYS A 327 33.81 -14.77 1.96
C LYS A 327 33.73 -15.71 3.15
N LYS A 328 32.88 -15.41 4.16
CA LYS A 328 32.67 -16.31 5.31
C LYS A 328 32.18 -17.69 4.90
N ILE A 329 31.19 -17.78 4.03
CA ILE A 329 30.68 -19.06 3.52
C ILE A 329 31.80 -19.84 2.83
N LYS A 330 32.61 -19.22 2.00
CA LYS A 330 33.74 -19.89 1.31
C LYS A 330 34.80 -20.41 2.31
N ILE A 331 35.06 -19.66 3.39
CA ILE A 331 35.99 -20.11 4.45
C ILE A 331 35.43 -21.33 5.16
N TRP A 332 34.15 -21.29 5.55
CA TRP A 332 33.53 -22.38 6.31
C TRP A 332 33.33 -23.67 5.48
N GLN A 333 33.35 -23.59 4.15
CA GLN A 333 33.36 -24.78 3.29
C GLN A 333 34.69 -25.53 3.31
N LYS A 334 35.78 -24.89 3.73
CA LYS A 334 37.12 -25.49 3.77
C LYS A 334 37.39 -26.26 5.07
N VAL A 335 36.56 -26.05 6.07
CA VAL A 335 36.55 -26.79 7.36
C VAL A 335 35.60 -27.98 7.27
#